data_cd55a7d665117fcad06f159c9c2b0c0b
#
_entry.id   cd55a7d665117fcad06f159c9c2b0c0b
#
_cell.length_a   1.000
_cell.length_b   1.000
_cell.length_c   1.000
_cell.angle_alpha   90.00
_cell.angle_beta   90.00
_cell.angle_gamma   90.00
#
_symmetry.space_group_name_H-M   'P 1'
#
loop_
_entity.id
_entity.type
_entity.pdbx_description
1 polymer ?
#
loop_
_entity_poly.entity_id
_entity_poly.type
_entity_poly.pdbx_seq_one_letter_code
_entity_poly.pdbx_strand_id
1 'polypeptide(L)'
;MKNKRNNEKYKVGKNLKGKEMEIDVAFFSGKERAESSDGVEALKTEKIIKPVNGISAVILAAGKGTRMKSDKTKVLHEVSGKPMLAHVIDACLEARVSDITVVAGANMQQLKSFAAARYNGKNIRFVLQKEQLGTADAVNSVIKAKIPLKDGVMILSGDTPLITADTVSYLIKMFTKKSDGGIIGVSFAENPAGYGRIVRNSEDYVMRIVEDKDADDREKTIKVINGGIYIIRKDSLERNLEKIKVNKAKGEYYLTDIAALMYAEGRPLIPVDVPYRELAGVNSRAQLAEAAKIRNKKVLEKLSENGITIVDFDTVYIEEGVEIGNETVIHPFTVIKSGVKIGKNCSIGPSAHLRQGAVIGNNCKIGNYVEVKNSTVGNNTNVAHLSYIGDSEIGSNVNIGAGTITANYDGVKKNKTVIGDGAYVGSNSVFVAPVKIGKNSVIGAGSVITDNVPDDSLAIARPRQETKTGWVKKRRKK
;
A
#
# COMPACT_ATOMS: atom_id res chain seq x y z
N MET A 1 -26.26 1.52 -38.48
CA MET A 1 -26.72 1.99 -37.15
C MET A 1 -25.66 2.92 -36.57
N LYS A 2 -25.98 4.21 -36.44
CA LYS A 2 -25.05 5.27 -36.03
C LYS A 2 -24.93 5.27 -34.51
N ASN A 3 -23.74 5.00 -33.97
CA ASN A 3 -23.45 5.19 -32.54
C ASN A 3 -23.23 6.68 -32.27
N LYS A 4 -24.12 7.28 -31.50
CA LYS A 4 -23.96 8.63 -30.94
C LYS A 4 -22.93 8.59 -29.81
N ARG A 5 -21.88 9.39 -29.96
CA ARG A 5 -20.93 9.70 -28.89
C ARG A 5 -21.57 10.72 -27.95
N ASN A 6 -21.66 10.41 -26.66
CA ASN A 6 -21.96 11.41 -25.64
C ASN A 6 -20.62 12.02 -25.18
N ASN A 7 -20.37 13.26 -25.57
CA ASN A 7 -19.35 14.10 -24.98
C ASN A 7 -20.05 14.90 -23.88
N GLU A 8 -19.68 14.68 -22.62
CA GLU A 8 -20.09 15.54 -21.52
C GLU A 8 -19.08 16.68 -21.39
N LYS A 9 -19.59 17.91 -21.55
CA LYS A 9 -18.81 19.15 -21.39
C LYS A 9 -19.04 19.70 -19.99
N TYR A 10 -17.97 19.92 -19.24
CA TYR A 10 -18.03 20.57 -17.93
C TYR A 10 -17.60 22.03 -18.04
N LYS A 11 -18.43 22.94 -17.51
CA LYS A 11 -18.12 24.37 -17.42
C LYS A 11 -17.23 24.63 -16.22
N VAL A 12 -16.03 25.17 -16.43
CA VAL A 12 -15.09 25.53 -15.36
C VAL A 12 -14.71 27.00 -15.51
N GLY A 13 -15.43 27.85 -14.77
CA GLY A 13 -15.06 29.26 -14.54
C GLY A 13 -14.99 30.18 -15.76
N LYS A 14 -14.91 31.50 -15.49
CA LYS A 14 -14.74 32.53 -16.53
C LYS A 14 -13.30 33.04 -16.52
N ASN A 15 -12.72 33.26 -17.71
CA ASN A 15 -11.42 33.90 -17.84
C ASN A 15 -11.50 35.43 -17.55
N LEU A 16 -10.35 36.08 -17.45
CA LEU A 16 -10.19 37.53 -17.18
C LEU A 16 -10.90 38.46 -18.20
N LYS A 17 -11.52 37.93 -19.25
CA LYS A 17 -12.33 38.64 -20.25
C LYS A 17 -13.80 38.22 -20.24
N GLY A 18 -14.24 37.49 -19.22
CA GLY A 18 -15.67 37.12 -19.00
C GLY A 18 -16.18 35.99 -19.91
N LYS A 19 -15.34 35.29 -20.67
CA LYS A 19 -15.73 34.14 -21.49
C LYS A 19 -15.59 32.84 -20.72
N GLU A 20 -16.62 31.97 -20.79
CA GLU A 20 -16.63 30.63 -20.20
C GLU A 20 -15.54 29.76 -20.86
N MET A 21 -14.75 29.05 -20.02
CA MET A 21 -13.81 28.03 -20.49
C MET A 21 -14.48 26.65 -20.37
N GLU A 22 -14.50 25.93 -21.46
CA GLU A 22 -14.88 24.52 -21.52
C GLU A 22 -13.60 23.67 -21.59
N ILE A 23 -13.52 22.64 -20.77
CA ILE A 23 -12.45 21.63 -20.85
C ILE A 23 -13.06 20.34 -21.34
N ASP A 24 -12.59 19.85 -22.48
CA ASP A 24 -12.87 18.51 -22.96
C ASP A 24 -12.04 17.49 -22.17
N VAL A 25 -12.69 16.68 -21.33
CA VAL A 25 -12.05 15.56 -20.67
C VAL A 25 -12.12 14.34 -21.60
N ALA A 26 -11.05 14.09 -22.35
CA ALA A 26 -10.93 12.89 -23.15
C ALA A 26 -10.44 11.73 -22.29
N PHE A 27 -11.30 10.78 -22.00
CA PHE A 27 -10.89 9.46 -21.52
C PHE A 27 -10.20 8.69 -22.64
N PHE A 28 -8.93 8.38 -22.49
CA PHE A 28 -8.18 7.56 -23.42
C PHE A 28 -8.57 6.08 -23.27
N SER A 29 -9.50 5.63 -24.13
CA SER A 29 -9.52 4.26 -24.62
C SER A 29 -8.79 4.24 -25.96
N GLY A 30 -7.77 3.38 -26.08
CA GLY A 30 -6.95 3.33 -27.28
C GLY A 30 -7.74 2.92 -28.54
N LYS A 31 -7.50 3.64 -29.62
CA LYS A 31 -7.26 3.12 -30.96
C LYS A 31 -6.97 4.25 -31.95
N GLU A 32 -6.13 3.90 -32.90
CA GLU A 32 -5.45 4.63 -33.95
C GLU A 32 -6.28 5.46 -34.94
N ARG A 33 -5.56 6.48 -35.47
CA ARG A 33 -5.50 7.05 -36.85
C ARG A 33 -6.59 8.01 -37.39
N ALA A 34 -6.12 9.12 -37.88
CA ALA A 34 -5.98 9.39 -39.30
C ALA A 34 -5.31 10.75 -39.59
N GLU A 35 -4.52 10.78 -40.63
CA GLU A 35 -3.78 11.90 -41.21
C GLU A 35 -4.71 12.95 -41.80
N SER A 36 -4.34 14.24 -41.74
CA SER A 36 -4.55 15.20 -42.82
C SER A 36 -3.48 16.30 -42.77
N SER A 37 -2.85 16.47 -43.89
CA SER A 37 -1.89 17.47 -44.30
C SER A 37 -2.45 18.90 -44.25
N ASP A 38 -1.67 19.87 -43.79
CA ASP A 38 -1.23 21.01 -44.59
C ASP A 38 -0.29 21.91 -43.82
N GLY A 39 0.76 22.31 -44.51
CA GLY A 39 2.01 22.84 -44.07
C GLY A 39 2.01 24.17 -43.31
N VAL A 40 2.88 24.23 -42.35
CA VAL A 40 3.76 25.36 -42.05
C VAL A 40 5.09 24.76 -41.59
N GLU A 41 6.13 24.87 -42.40
CA GLU A 41 7.52 24.59 -42.07
C GLU A 41 7.98 25.56 -40.97
N ALA A 42 7.95 25.13 -39.72
CA ALA A 42 8.76 25.66 -38.68
C ALA A 42 9.92 24.67 -38.48
N LEU A 43 11.11 25.04 -38.88
CA LEU A 43 12.37 24.33 -38.58
C LEU A 43 12.50 24.17 -37.07
N LYS A 44 11.84 23.16 -36.52
CA LYS A 44 12.20 22.60 -35.21
C LYS A 44 13.39 21.71 -35.46
N THR A 45 14.58 22.19 -35.11
CA THR A 45 15.72 21.31 -34.86
C THR A 45 15.27 20.25 -33.87
N GLU A 46 14.96 19.05 -34.36
CA GLU A 46 14.71 17.88 -33.51
C GLU A 46 15.95 17.69 -32.67
N LYS A 47 15.87 18.06 -31.38
CA LYS A 47 16.92 17.71 -30.42
C LYS A 47 17.01 16.20 -30.40
N ILE A 48 18.13 15.66 -30.87
CA ILE A 48 18.40 14.22 -30.84
C ILE A 48 18.44 13.81 -29.37
N ILE A 49 17.36 13.16 -28.91
CA ILE A 49 17.30 12.60 -27.56
C ILE A 49 18.20 11.37 -27.52
N LYS A 50 19.28 11.43 -26.74
CA LYS A 50 20.20 10.29 -26.60
C LYS A 50 19.45 9.07 -26.05
N PRO A 51 19.68 7.87 -26.57
CA PRO A 51 19.13 6.63 -26.01
C PRO A 51 19.44 6.50 -24.51
N VAL A 52 18.52 5.92 -23.74
CA VAL A 52 18.70 5.66 -22.30
C VAL A 52 19.03 4.21 -22.06
N ASN A 53 20.19 3.94 -21.49
CA ASN A 53 20.63 2.59 -21.14
C ASN A 53 20.26 2.21 -19.72
N GLY A 54 18.95 2.17 -19.46
CA GLY A 54 18.38 1.74 -18.20
C GLY A 54 18.20 2.85 -17.14
N ILE A 55 17.53 2.47 -16.07
CA ILE A 55 17.19 3.34 -14.94
C ILE A 55 17.72 2.73 -13.63
N SER A 56 18.35 3.57 -12.80
CA SER A 56 18.63 3.27 -11.38
C SER A 56 17.69 4.09 -10.50
N ALA A 57 17.10 3.48 -9.47
CA ALA A 57 16.30 4.18 -8.47
C ALA A 57 17.14 4.53 -7.24
N VAL A 58 17.04 5.78 -6.79
CA VAL A 58 17.59 6.29 -5.52
C VAL A 58 16.41 6.66 -4.63
N ILE A 59 16.20 5.90 -3.55
CA ILE A 59 15.09 6.11 -2.63
C ILE A 59 15.59 6.80 -1.37
N LEU A 60 15.09 7.99 -1.09
CA LEU A 60 15.49 8.79 0.07
C LEU A 60 14.75 8.33 1.32
N ALA A 61 15.48 7.77 2.30
CA ALA A 61 14.95 7.21 3.53
C ALA A 61 15.73 7.64 4.80
N ALA A 62 16.56 8.68 4.69
CA ALA A 62 17.45 9.13 5.77
C ALA A 62 16.78 10.07 6.79
N GLY A 63 15.55 10.54 6.55
CA GLY A 63 14.87 11.53 7.39
C GLY A 63 14.60 11.02 8.82
N LYS A 64 14.79 11.88 9.85
CA LYS A 64 14.61 11.55 11.28
C LYS A 64 13.18 11.15 11.65
N GLY A 65 12.17 11.65 10.95
CA GLY A 65 10.77 11.32 11.20
C GLY A 65 10.26 11.74 12.59
N THR A 66 10.77 12.81 13.16
CA THR A 66 10.48 13.26 14.55
C THR A 66 8.99 13.45 14.84
N ARG A 67 8.19 13.85 13.81
CA ARG A 67 6.73 13.99 13.91
C ARG A 67 5.98 12.68 14.12
N MET A 68 6.62 11.53 13.84
CA MET A 68 6.03 10.20 14.10
C MET A 68 6.08 9.80 15.57
N LYS A 69 6.93 10.45 16.39
CA LYS A 69 7.13 10.16 17.81
C LYS A 69 7.30 8.66 18.08
N SER A 70 8.31 8.05 17.44
CA SER A 70 8.52 6.60 17.42
C SER A 70 10.01 6.27 17.29
N ASP A 71 10.46 5.21 17.97
CA ASP A 71 11.79 4.61 17.80
C ASP A 71 11.91 3.82 16.49
N LYS A 72 10.77 3.40 15.91
CA LYS A 72 10.71 2.77 14.61
C LYS A 72 10.98 3.82 13.53
N THR A 73 11.88 3.51 12.61
CA THR A 73 12.16 4.38 11.44
C THR A 73 10.89 4.76 10.71
N LYS A 74 10.72 6.05 10.38
CA LYS A 74 9.51 6.58 9.74
C LYS A 74 9.02 5.72 8.58
N VAL A 75 9.88 5.40 7.64
CA VAL A 75 9.54 4.67 6.41
C VAL A 75 9.23 3.18 6.63
N LEU A 76 9.45 2.66 7.85
CA LEU A 76 9.05 1.30 8.23
C LEU A 76 7.68 1.22 8.89
N HIS A 77 7.01 2.34 9.15
CA HIS A 77 5.60 2.29 9.57
C HIS A 77 4.74 1.73 8.44
N GLU A 78 3.75 0.94 8.83
CA GLU A 78 2.95 0.17 7.88
C GLU A 78 1.72 0.95 7.39
N VAL A 79 1.48 0.82 6.10
CA VAL A 79 0.27 1.22 5.41
C VAL A 79 -0.32 -0.05 4.79
N SER A 80 -1.55 -0.42 5.16
CA SER A 80 -2.21 -1.64 4.67
C SER A 80 -1.39 -2.93 4.85
N GLY A 81 -0.77 -3.09 6.04
CA GLY A 81 0.03 -4.27 6.40
C GLY A 81 1.43 -4.34 5.79
N LYS A 82 1.87 -3.29 5.09
CA LYS A 82 3.18 -3.23 4.44
C LYS A 82 3.91 -1.93 4.79
N PRO A 83 5.21 -1.95 5.15
CA PRO A 83 6.01 -0.74 5.40
C PRO A 83 5.97 0.24 4.22
N MET A 84 5.96 1.55 4.50
CA MET A 84 5.94 2.58 3.46
C MET A 84 7.06 2.41 2.44
N LEU A 85 8.28 2.14 2.90
CA LEU A 85 9.42 1.90 2.01
C LEU A 85 9.19 0.69 1.10
N ALA A 86 8.49 -0.35 1.57
CA ALA A 86 8.17 -1.51 0.76
C ALA A 86 7.26 -1.16 -0.41
N HIS A 87 6.27 -0.28 -0.21
CA HIS A 87 5.42 0.16 -1.31
C HIS A 87 6.21 0.84 -2.42
N VAL A 88 7.19 1.69 -2.05
CA VAL A 88 8.03 2.40 -3.03
C VAL A 88 8.98 1.43 -3.76
N ILE A 89 9.61 0.51 -3.02
CA ILE A 89 10.49 -0.50 -3.61
C ILE A 89 9.69 -1.43 -4.54
N ASP A 90 8.53 -1.93 -4.09
CA ASP A 90 7.69 -2.82 -4.88
C ASP A 90 7.23 -2.13 -6.18
N ALA A 91 6.81 -0.85 -6.12
CA ALA A 91 6.45 -0.08 -7.31
C ALA A 91 7.60 0.04 -8.32
N CYS A 92 8.84 0.22 -7.85
CA CYS A 92 10.02 0.22 -8.71
C CYS A 92 10.26 -1.17 -9.34
N LEU A 93 10.21 -2.23 -8.54
CA LEU A 93 10.45 -3.60 -9.01
C LEU A 93 9.39 -4.06 -10.02
N GLU A 94 8.12 -3.77 -9.77
CA GLU A 94 7.00 -4.06 -10.67
C GLU A 94 7.12 -3.27 -11.99
N ALA A 95 7.62 -2.03 -11.93
CA ALA A 95 7.97 -1.23 -13.11
C ALA A 95 9.30 -1.65 -13.78
N ARG A 96 9.88 -2.79 -13.39
CA ARG A 96 11.14 -3.37 -13.89
C ARG A 96 12.39 -2.54 -13.62
N VAL A 97 12.36 -1.66 -12.62
CA VAL A 97 13.56 -0.99 -12.10
C VAL A 97 14.16 -1.87 -11.01
N SER A 98 15.15 -2.67 -11.37
CA SER A 98 15.77 -3.64 -10.46
C SER A 98 17.05 -3.14 -9.79
N ASP A 99 17.57 -2.00 -10.22
CA ASP A 99 18.77 -1.37 -9.67
C ASP A 99 18.36 -0.29 -8.68
N ILE A 100 18.30 -0.64 -7.39
CA ILE A 100 17.73 0.20 -6.34
C ILE A 100 18.78 0.50 -5.27
N THR A 101 18.94 1.78 -4.95
CA THR A 101 19.78 2.25 -3.85
C THR A 101 18.93 3.03 -2.85
N VAL A 102 18.92 2.62 -1.59
CA VAL A 102 18.22 3.29 -0.49
C VAL A 102 19.21 4.14 0.28
N VAL A 103 18.96 5.45 0.36
CA VAL A 103 19.76 6.35 1.18
C VAL A 103 19.19 6.35 2.59
N ALA A 104 19.98 5.89 3.54
CA ALA A 104 19.61 5.70 4.93
C ALA A 104 20.37 6.65 5.85
N GLY A 105 19.78 7.04 6.97
CA GLY A 105 20.44 7.78 8.05
C GLY A 105 20.92 6.87 9.17
N ALA A 106 20.86 7.36 10.41
CA ALA A 106 21.26 6.61 11.61
C ALA A 106 20.58 5.24 11.76
N ASN A 107 19.39 5.07 11.18
CA ASN A 107 18.60 3.85 11.25
C ASN A 107 18.89 2.83 10.14
N MET A 108 20.06 2.93 9.51
CA MET A 108 20.45 2.05 8.39
C MET A 108 20.31 0.56 8.72
N GLN A 109 20.65 0.15 9.94
CA GLN A 109 20.57 -1.26 10.35
C GLN A 109 19.13 -1.78 10.32
N GLN A 110 18.15 -1.00 10.79
CA GLN A 110 16.73 -1.39 10.71
C GLN A 110 16.28 -1.59 9.26
N LEU A 111 16.69 -0.68 8.35
CA LEU A 111 16.35 -0.77 6.93
C LEU A 111 17.02 -1.97 6.24
N LYS A 112 18.27 -2.26 6.55
CA LYS A 112 18.98 -3.44 6.05
C LYS A 112 18.33 -4.74 6.50
N SER A 113 18.01 -4.87 7.80
CA SER A 113 17.33 -6.05 8.34
C SER A 113 15.97 -6.26 7.70
N PHE A 114 15.20 -5.20 7.54
CA PHE A 114 13.92 -5.23 6.81
C PHE A 114 14.08 -5.72 5.37
N ALA A 115 15.03 -5.14 4.63
CA ALA A 115 15.24 -5.52 3.23
C ALA A 115 15.76 -6.95 3.07
N ALA A 116 16.64 -7.41 3.93
CA ALA A 116 17.14 -8.78 3.94
C ALA A 116 16.02 -9.80 4.16
N ALA A 117 15.08 -9.50 5.06
CA ALA A 117 13.94 -10.36 5.33
C ALA A 117 12.93 -10.42 4.18
N ARG A 118 12.73 -9.30 3.46
CA ARG A 118 11.66 -9.19 2.45
C ARG A 118 12.14 -9.37 1.01
N TYR A 119 13.34 -8.91 0.69
CA TYR A 119 13.88 -8.78 -0.67
C TYR A 119 15.11 -9.66 -0.88
N ASN A 120 15.18 -10.81 -0.24
CA ASN A 120 16.31 -11.73 -0.43
C ASN A 120 16.52 -12.04 -1.93
N GLY A 121 17.77 -11.95 -2.39
CA GLY A 121 18.13 -12.13 -3.80
C GLY A 121 17.80 -10.95 -4.74
N LYS A 122 17.27 -9.83 -4.26
CA LYS A 122 17.10 -8.59 -5.03
C LYS A 122 18.32 -7.67 -4.85
N ASN A 123 18.68 -6.94 -5.92
CA ASN A 123 19.79 -5.98 -5.87
C ASN A 123 19.34 -4.65 -5.24
N ILE A 124 19.25 -4.63 -3.90
CA ILE A 124 18.94 -3.44 -3.13
C ILE A 124 20.16 -3.05 -2.31
N ARG A 125 20.75 -1.91 -2.65
CA ARG A 125 21.92 -1.36 -1.99
C ARG A 125 21.52 -0.30 -0.97
N PHE A 126 22.40 -0.06 0.01
CA PHE A 126 22.21 0.96 1.05
C PHE A 126 23.42 1.88 1.12
N VAL A 127 23.16 3.18 1.15
CA VAL A 127 24.16 4.23 1.32
C VAL A 127 23.83 5.04 2.57
N LEU A 128 24.85 5.34 3.38
CA LEU A 128 24.69 6.14 4.58
C LEU A 128 24.81 7.62 4.25
N GLN A 129 23.78 8.39 4.50
CA GLN A 129 23.88 9.83 4.67
C GLN A 129 24.36 10.12 6.10
N LYS A 130 25.61 10.50 6.27
CA LYS A 130 26.23 10.70 7.61
C LYS A 130 25.58 11.84 8.37
N GLU A 131 25.49 13.00 7.73
CA GLU A 131 24.83 14.19 8.23
C GLU A 131 23.59 14.48 7.41
N GLN A 132 22.49 14.81 8.06
CA GLN A 132 21.22 15.03 7.36
C GLN A 132 21.14 16.48 6.85
N LEU A 133 21.99 16.81 5.88
CA LEU A 133 22.13 18.15 5.30
C LEU A 133 21.19 18.41 4.12
N GLY A 134 20.06 17.70 4.04
CA GLY A 134 19.04 17.94 3.03
C GLY A 134 18.98 16.86 1.93
N THR A 135 18.06 17.07 0.98
CA THR A 135 17.75 16.08 -0.06
C THR A 135 18.81 15.98 -1.15
N ALA A 136 19.47 17.08 -1.51
CA ALA A 136 20.58 17.04 -2.45
C ALA A 136 21.80 16.32 -1.87
N ASP A 137 22.12 16.53 -0.59
CA ASP A 137 23.20 15.82 0.08
C ASP A 137 22.91 14.30 0.17
N ALA A 138 21.64 13.93 0.39
CA ALA A 138 21.23 12.52 0.37
C ALA A 138 21.55 11.87 -0.99
N VAL A 139 21.19 12.51 -2.10
CA VAL A 139 21.52 12.00 -3.45
C VAL A 139 23.04 12.02 -3.68
N ASN A 140 23.71 13.07 -3.27
CA ASN A 140 25.17 13.20 -3.41
C ASN A 140 25.94 12.13 -2.63
N SER A 141 25.37 11.62 -1.53
CA SER A 141 25.94 10.49 -0.79
C SER A 141 26.06 9.24 -1.66
N VAL A 142 25.15 9.02 -2.63
CA VAL A 142 25.20 7.89 -3.58
C VAL A 142 26.34 8.10 -4.58
N ILE A 143 26.52 9.33 -5.08
CA ILE A 143 27.62 9.67 -6.01
C ILE A 143 28.97 9.54 -5.29
N LYS A 144 29.12 10.10 -4.09
CA LYS A 144 30.34 10.01 -3.28
C LYS A 144 30.70 8.56 -2.91
N ALA A 145 29.71 7.71 -2.71
CA ALA A 145 29.92 6.27 -2.47
C ALA A 145 30.29 5.48 -3.74
N LYS A 146 30.39 6.17 -4.90
CA LYS A 146 30.73 5.58 -6.22
C LYS A 146 29.84 4.39 -6.58
N ILE A 147 28.56 4.47 -6.20
CA ILE A 147 27.58 3.43 -6.57
C ILE A 147 27.36 3.49 -8.10
N PRO A 148 27.50 2.36 -8.81
CA PRO A 148 27.22 2.35 -10.24
C PRO A 148 25.76 2.73 -10.50
N LEU A 149 25.54 3.77 -11.30
CA LEU A 149 24.22 4.23 -11.72
C LEU A 149 24.07 4.07 -13.23
N LYS A 150 22.86 3.78 -13.68
CA LYS A 150 22.46 3.75 -15.09
C LYS A 150 22.32 5.17 -15.64
N ASP A 151 22.05 5.29 -16.94
CA ASP A 151 21.95 6.57 -17.64
C ASP A 151 20.84 7.48 -17.10
N GLY A 152 19.74 6.90 -16.64
CA GLY A 152 18.66 7.59 -15.95
C GLY A 152 18.71 7.32 -14.45
N VAL A 153 18.64 8.36 -13.64
CA VAL A 153 18.57 8.26 -12.17
C VAL A 153 17.19 8.73 -11.71
N MET A 154 16.38 7.77 -11.27
CA MET A 154 15.08 8.06 -10.67
C MET A 154 15.26 8.32 -9.18
N ILE A 155 14.79 9.46 -8.70
CA ILE A 155 14.86 9.86 -7.28
C ILE A 155 13.44 9.84 -6.74
N LEU A 156 13.23 9.10 -5.64
CA LEU A 156 11.94 8.90 -4.98
C LEU A 156 12.07 9.12 -3.48
N SER A 157 10.98 9.50 -2.83
CA SER A 157 10.91 9.56 -1.37
C SER A 157 10.39 8.23 -0.79
N GLY A 158 11.06 7.68 0.22
CA GLY A 158 10.67 6.41 0.85
C GLY A 158 9.40 6.49 1.70
N ASP A 159 8.86 7.68 1.88
CA ASP A 159 7.65 7.97 2.64
C ASP A 159 6.42 8.32 1.77
N THR A 160 6.47 8.01 0.47
CA THR A 160 5.36 8.17 -0.47
C THR A 160 4.70 6.81 -0.79
N PRO A 161 3.99 6.18 0.16
CA PRO A 161 3.52 4.80 0.02
C PRO A 161 2.40 4.62 -0.99
N LEU A 162 1.86 5.68 -1.56
CA LEU A 162 0.76 5.63 -2.52
C LEU A 162 1.20 5.57 -3.98
N ILE A 163 2.51 5.71 -4.25
CA ILE A 163 3.08 5.57 -5.59
C ILE A 163 2.77 4.19 -6.17
N THR A 164 2.45 4.15 -7.48
CA THR A 164 2.12 2.91 -8.19
C THR A 164 3.18 2.55 -9.23
N ALA A 165 3.24 1.28 -9.60
CA ALA A 165 4.10 0.79 -10.68
C ALA A 165 3.73 1.40 -12.03
N ASP A 166 2.45 1.68 -12.26
CA ASP A 166 1.97 2.32 -13.48
C ASP A 166 2.50 3.75 -13.60
N THR A 167 2.47 4.51 -12.51
CA THR A 167 3.04 5.87 -12.48
C THR A 167 4.55 5.85 -12.68
N VAL A 168 5.26 4.93 -12.04
CA VAL A 168 6.71 4.75 -12.25
C VAL A 168 7.01 4.40 -13.72
N SER A 169 6.27 3.45 -14.31
CA SER A 169 6.41 3.06 -15.71
C SER A 169 6.09 4.20 -16.67
N TYR A 170 5.05 4.98 -16.37
CA TYR A 170 4.68 6.14 -17.16
C TYR A 170 5.78 7.21 -17.14
N LEU A 171 6.34 7.53 -15.97
CA LEU A 171 7.44 8.48 -15.84
C LEU A 171 8.67 8.01 -16.63
N ILE A 172 9.03 6.73 -16.59
CA ILE A 172 10.14 6.16 -17.37
C ILE A 172 9.88 6.34 -18.87
N LYS A 173 8.67 6.04 -19.33
CA LYS A 173 8.27 6.23 -20.74
C LYS A 173 8.38 7.70 -21.17
N MET A 174 7.97 8.63 -20.31
CA MET A 174 8.05 10.07 -20.61
C MET A 174 9.50 10.54 -20.65
N PHE A 175 10.34 10.10 -19.72
CA PHE A 175 11.75 10.41 -19.69
C PHE A 175 12.47 9.96 -20.97
N THR A 176 12.25 8.71 -21.40
CA THR A 176 12.90 8.15 -22.58
C THR A 176 12.48 8.82 -23.88
N LYS A 177 11.26 9.35 -23.97
CA LYS A 177 10.69 9.95 -25.18
C LYS A 177 10.91 11.46 -25.31
N LYS A 178 10.96 12.18 -24.18
CA LYS A 178 10.83 13.65 -24.19
C LYS A 178 12.03 14.40 -23.64
N SER A 179 12.92 13.76 -22.89
CA SER A 179 13.89 14.49 -22.10
C SER A 179 15.35 14.25 -22.51
N ASP A 180 16.07 15.34 -22.73
CA ASP A 180 17.55 15.35 -22.83
C ASP A 180 18.23 15.65 -21.48
N GLY A 181 17.55 16.30 -20.57
CA GLY A 181 18.04 16.63 -19.21
C GLY A 181 17.43 15.75 -18.15
N GLY A 182 16.11 15.85 -17.99
CA GLY A 182 15.35 15.11 -16.98
C GLY A 182 13.87 15.45 -17.02
N ILE A 183 13.10 14.73 -16.21
CA ILE A 183 11.69 15.01 -15.95
C ILE A 183 11.46 15.15 -14.45
N ILE A 184 10.36 15.80 -14.10
CA ILE A 184 9.86 15.90 -12.73
C ILE A 184 8.37 15.57 -12.70
N GLY A 185 7.96 14.71 -11.76
CA GLY A 185 6.56 14.48 -11.47
C GLY A 185 5.92 15.70 -10.80
N VAL A 186 4.85 16.21 -11.39
CA VAL A 186 4.11 17.38 -10.90
C VAL A 186 2.64 17.03 -10.75
N SER A 187 1.89 17.82 -9.97
CA SER A 187 0.44 17.70 -9.88
C SER A 187 -0.20 19.04 -9.60
N PHE A 188 -1.47 19.15 -9.92
CA PHE A 188 -2.31 20.27 -9.50
C PHE A 188 -2.83 20.01 -8.08
N ALA A 189 -2.68 20.98 -7.18
CA ALA A 189 -3.20 20.94 -5.82
C ALA A 189 -4.09 22.16 -5.57
N GLU A 190 -5.32 21.95 -5.16
CA GLU A 190 -6.21 23.07 -4.76
C GLU A 190 -5.63 23.82 -3.57
N ASN A 191 -5.12 23.09 -2.58
CA ASN A 191 -4.34 23.63 -1.47
C ASN A 191 -2.89 23.16 -1.59
N PRO A 192 -1.99 23.99 -2.17
CA PRO A 192 -0.59 23.65 -2.38
C PRO A 192 0.30 23.88 -1.15
N ALA A 193 -0.26 24.26 0.00
CA ALA A 193 0.51 24.55 1.22
C ALA A 193 1.42 23.38 1.62
N GLY A 194 2.66 23.67 1.92
CA GLY A 194 3.68 22.69 2.32
C GLY A 194 4.42 22.00 1.16
N TYR A 195 4.04 22.27 -0.09
CA TYR A 195 4.72 21.73 -1.28
C TYR A 195 5.55 22.82 -1.99
N GLY A 196 6.63 22.42 -2.65
CA GLY A 196 7.35 23.28 -3.57
C GLY A 196 6.49 23.67 -4.78
N ARG A 197 6.62 24.91 -5.25
CA ARG A 197 5.91 25.44 -6.42
C ARG A 197 6.75 25.29 -7.68
N ILE A 198 6.12 24.87 -8.77
CA ILE A 198 6.77 24.74 -10.07
C ILE A 198 6.63 26.04 -10.86
N VAL A 199 7.74 26.75 -11.04
CA VAL A 199 7.80 27.93 -11.91
C VAL A 199 8.24 27.49 -13.29
N ARG A 200 7.45 27.83 -14.34
CA ARG A 200 7.66 27.42 -15.73
C ARG A 200 7.85 28.61 -16.65
N ASN A 201 8.52 28.39 -17.77
CA ASN A 201 8.56 29.34 -18.87
C ASN A 201 7.35 29.15 -19.83
N SER A 202 7.29 29.96 -20.90
CA SER A 202 6.23 29.91 -21.93
C SER A 202 6.21 28.60 -22.74
N GLU A 203 7.31 27.85 -22.75
CA GLU A 203 7.46 26.56 -23.44
C GLU A 203 7.20 25.37 -22.51
N ASP A 204 6.67 25.61 -21.31
CA ASP A 204 6.34 24.62 -20.28
C ASP A 204 7.56 23.92 -19.63
N TYR A 205 8.76 24.44 -19.80
CA TYR A 205 9.95 23.92 -19.08
C TYR A 205 10.02 24.48 -17.65
N VAL A 206 10.47 23.62 -16.72
CA VAL A 206 10.67 24.03 -15.33
C VAL A 206 11.88 24.96 -15.25
N MET A 207 11.64 26.22 -14.91
CA MET A 207 12.69 27.21 -14.67
C MET A 207 13.31 27.06 -13.28
N ARG A 208 12.48 26.85 -12.27
CA ARG A 208 12.88 26.64 -10.87
C ARG A 208 11.76 26.05 -10.05
N ILE A 209 12.12 25.53 -8.90
CA ILE A 209 11.18 25.04 -7.89
C ILE A 209 11.37 25.90 -6.64
N VAL A 210 10.31 26.45 -6.09
CA VAL A 210 10.35 27.30 -4.90
C VAL A 210 9.67 26.60 -3.75
N GLU A 211 10.41 26.37 -2.67
CA GLU A 211 9.86 25.74 -1.47
C GLU A 211 8.76 26.63 -0.86
N ASP A 212 7.71 26.03 -0.27
CA ASP A 212 6.55 26.75 0.28
C ASP A 212 6.92 27.90 1.24
N LYS A 213 7.97 27.70 2.03
CA LYS A 213 8.45 28.67 3.03
C LYS A 213 9.26 29.82 2.43
N ASP A 214 9.80 29.60 1.24
CA ASP A 214 10.65 30.56 0.54
C ASP A 214 9.88 31.28 -0.59
N ALA A 215 8.62 30.86 -0.83
CA ALA A 215 7.74 31.40 -1.87
C ALA A 215 7.21 32.79 -1.50
N ASP A 216 7.28 33.72 -2.44
CA ASP A 216 6.62 35.02 -2.36
C ASP A 216 5.09 34.90 -2.55
N ASP A 217 4.36 36.02 -2.42
CA ASP A 217 2.90 36.00 -2.51
C ASP A 217 2.38 35.60 -3.91
N ARG A 218 3.13 35.89 -4.98
CA ARG A 218 2.78 35.49 -6.36
C ARG A 218 3.05 34.00 -6.54
N GLU A 219 4.17 33.52 -6.05
CA GLU A 219 4.56 32.11 -6.13
C GLU A 219 3.62 31.23 -5.33
N LYS A 220 3.12 31.70 -4.18
CA LYS A 220 2.08 31.00 -3.38
C LYS A 220 0.77 30.78 -4.14
N THR A 221 0.47 31.60 -5.15
CA THR A 221 -0.72 31.39 -6.00
C THR A 221 -0.59 30.25 -6.98
N ILE A 222 0.63 29.76 -7.23
CA ILE A 222 0.88 28.64 -8.14
C ILE A 222 0.30 27.37 -7.55
N LYS A 223 -0.57 26.70 -8.32
CA LYS A 223 -1.24 25.47 -7.93
C LYS A 223 -0.51 24.19 -8.38
N VAL A 224 0.45 24.31 -9.28
CA VAL A 224 1.27 23.18 -9.70
C VAL A 224 2.41 22.97 -8.73
N ILE A 225 2.43 21.79 -8.12
CA ILE A 225 3.34 21.43 -7.04
C ILE A 225 4.44 20.46 -7.51
N ASN A 226 5.56 20.50 -6.80
CA ASN A 226 6.61 19.50 -6.90
C ASN A 226 6.19 18.19 -6.24
N GLY A 227 6.16 17.10 -7.02
CA GLY A 227 5.85 15.77 -6.52
C GLY A 227 7.00 15.06 -5.81
N GLY A 228 8.20 15.64 -5.81
CA GLY A 228 9.37 15.00 -5.21
C GLY A 228 9.89 13.77 -5.95
N ILE A 229 9.41 13.54 -7.18
CA ILE A 229 9.82 12.43 -8.04
C ILE A 229 10.54 13.00 -9.26
N TYR A 230 11.77 12.56 -9.48
CA TYR A 230 12.60 13.01 -10.60
C TYR A 230 13.13 11.81 -11.36
N ILE A 231 13.33 11.95 -12.67
CA ILE A 231 14.26 11.12 -13.43
C ILE A 231 15.19 12.03 -14.18
N ILE A 232 16.47 11.99 -13.85
CA ILE A 232 17.47 12.91 -14.38
C ILE A 232 18.56 12.08 -15.09
N ARG A 233 19.09 12.59 -16.18
CA ARG A 233 20.27 12.02 -16.83
C ARG A 233 21.42 12.03 -15.83
N LYS A 234 22.12 10.91 -15.68
CA LYS A 234 23.22 10.75 -14.74
C LYS A 234 24.26 11.86 -14.88
N ASP A 235 24.69 12.15 -16.10
CA ASP A 235 25.69 13.19 -16.37
C ASP A 235 25.21 14.59 -15.97
N SER A 236 23.94 14.92 -16.17
CA SER A 236 23.34 16.18 -15.72
C SER A 236 23.20 16.22 -14.19
N LEU A 237 22.82 15.11 -13.58
CA LEU A 237 22.69 15.01 -12.12
C LEU A 237 24.03 15.23 -11.43
N GLU A 238 25.09 14.51 -11.83
CA GLU A 238 26.42 14.60 -11.26
C GLU A 238 26.98 16.02 -11.37
N ARG A 239 26.93 16.64 -12.57
CA ARG A 239 27.42 18.02 -12.76
C ARG A 239 26.70 19.07 -11.95
N ASN A 240 25.41 18.93 -11.74
CA ASN A 240 24.60 19.96 -11.09
C ASN A 240 24.50 19.79 -9.58
N LEU A 241 24.59 18.55 -9.05
CA LEU A 241 24.62 18.33 -7.60
C LEU A 241 25.78 19.06 -6.93
N GLU A 242 26.96 19.09 -7.55
CA GLU A 242 28.15 19.81 -7.02
C GLU A 242 27.98 21.34 -6.97
N LYS A 243 27.08 21.90 -7.80
CA LYS A 243 26.80 23.33 -7.86
C LYS A 243 25.74 23.80 -6.87
N ILE A 244 24.98 22.89 -6.26
CA ILE A 244 23.94 23.22 -5.30
C ILE A 244 24.58 23.84 -4.06
N LYS A 245 24.10 25.03 -3.68
CA LYS A 245 24.58 25.76 -2.51
C LYS A 245 23.69 25.45 -1.29
N VAL A 246 24.30 25.61 -0.11
CA VAL A 246 23.54 25.48 1.14
C VAL A 246 22.53 26.63 1.25
N ASN A 247 21.30 26.30 1.58
CA ASN A 247 20.30 27.27 2.00
C ASN A 247 20.74 27.83 3.38
N LYS A 248 21.18 29.08 3.43
CA LYS A 248 21.75 29.69 4.63
C LYS A 248 20.79 29.77 5.81
N ALA A 249 19.47 29.83 5.54
CA ALA A 249 18.46 29.93 6.58
C ALA A 249 18.24 28.60 7.32
N LYS A 250 18.56 27.44 6.68
CA LYS A 250 18.30 26.10 7.25
C LYS A 250 19.54 25.21 7.33
N GLY A 251 20.64 25.58 6.71
CA GLY A 251 21.85 24.76 6.64
C GLY A 251 21.67 23.48 5.79
N GLU A 252 20.69 23.45 4.88
CA GLU A 252 20.35 22.27 4.07
C GLU A 252 20.59 22.50 2.58
N TYR A 253 20.96 21.45 1.85
CA TYR A 253 21.09 21.44 0.40
C TYR A 253 19.79 20.88 -0.20
N TYR A 254 19.05 21.71 -0.90
CA TYR A 254 17.77 21.33 -1.50
C TYR A 254 17.96 20.76 -2.90
N LEU A 255 17.43 19.55 -3.13
CA LEU A 255 17.45 18.95 -4.47
C LEU A 255 16.62 19.78 -5.47
N THR A 256 15.65 20.53 -4.99
CA THR A 256 14.82 21.42 -5.82
C THR A 256 15.61 22.49 -6.56
N ASP A 257 16.78 22.91 -6.03
CA ASP A 257 17.68 23.88 -6.68
C ASP A 257 18.27 23.36 -7.99
N ILE A 258 18.31 22.02 -8.19
CA ILE A 258 18.82 21.42 -9.42
C ILE A 258 18.03 21.88 -10.65
N ALA A 259 16.74 22.19 -10.49
CA ALA A 259 15.88 22.62 -11.60
C ALA A 259 16.38 23.93 -12.23
N ALA A 260 16.76 24.91 -11.41
CA ALA A 260 17.30 26.19 -11.88
C ALA A 260 18.67 26.02 -12.54
N LEU A 261 19.52 25.17 -11.98
CA LEU A 261 20.84 24.87 -12.54
C LEU A 261 20.74 24.19 -13.90
N MET A 262 19.86 23.22 -14.05
CA MET A 262 19.61 22.50 -15.29
C MET A 262 18.95 23.39 -16.35
N TYR A 263 18.07 24.31 -15.93
CA TYR A 263 17.47 25.30 -16.82
C TYR A 263 18.55 26.25 -17.37
N ALA A 264 19.42 26.74 -16.53
CA ALA A 264 20.54 27.62 -16.92
C ALA A 264 21.55 26.89 -17.84
N GLU A 265 21.70 25.58 -17.72
CA GLU A 265 22.56 24.74 -18.59
C GLU A 265 21.91 24.46 -19.97
N GLY A 266 20.66 24.87 -20.19
CA GLY A 266 19.90 24.57 -21.41
C GLY A 266 19.38 23.12 -21.49
N ARG A 267 19.37 22.38 -20.38
CA ARG A 267 18.86 21.00 -20.24
C ARG A 267 17.76 20.94 -19.17
N PRO A 268 16.66 21.69 -19.32
CA PRO A 268 15.65 21.84 -18.29
C PRO A 268 14.95 20.53 -17.94
N LEU A 269 14.35 20.49 -16.76
CA LEU A 269 13.38 19.46 -16.41
C LEU A 269 12.07 19.70 -17.14
N ILE A 270 11.47 18.60 -17.64
CA ILE A 270 10.14 18.60 -18.23
C ILE A 270 9.14 18.16 -17.16
N PRO A 271 8.08 18.95 -16.90
CA PRO A 271 7.04 18.54 -15.97
C PRO A 271 6.20 17.41 -16.58
N VAL A 272 5.87 16.42 -15.77
CA VAL A 272 5.01 15.28 -16.13
C VAL A 272 3.94 15.13 -15.06
N ASP A 273 2.68 15.20 -15.47
CA ASP A 273 1.57 15.08 -14.56
C ASP A 273 1.49 13.69 -13.92
N VAL A 274 1.33 13.68 -12.60
CA VAL A 274 1.20 12.48 -11.76
C VAL A 274 -0.03 12.66 -10.87
N PRO A 275 -0.81 11.61 -10.58
CA PRO A 275 -1.96 11.73 -9.70
C PRO A 275 -1.56 12.31 -8.32
N TYR A 276 -2.21 13.38 -7.90
CA TYR A 276 -1.91 14.12 -6.66
C TYR A 276 -1.77 13.19 -5.43
N ARG A 277 -2.69 12.22 -5.33
CA ARG A 277 -2.69 11.27 -4.19
C ARG A 277 -1.42 10.43 -4.11
N GLU A 278 -0.77 10.14 -5.25
CA GLU A 278 0.45 9.32 -5.31
C GLU A 278 1.70 10.09 -4.86
N LEU A 279 1.64 11.42 -4.82
CA LEU A 279 2.71 12.31 -4.38
C LEU A 279 2.69 12.58 -2.87
N ALA A 280 1.63 12.14 -2.18
CA ALA A 280 1.44 12.44 -0.76
C ALA A 280 2.49 11.75 0.12
N GLY A 281 3.39 12.54 0.68
CA GLY A 281 4.36 12.07 1.68
C GLY A 281 3.71 11.95 3.06
N VAL A 282 3.98 10.82 3.74
CA VAL A 282 3.48 10.55 5.08
C VAL A 282 4.49 11.03 6.13
N ASN A 283 4.12 12.03 6.90
CA ASN A 283 4.99 12.65 7.91
C ASN A 283 4.41 12.60 9.34
N SER A 284 3.15 12.21 9.49
CA SER A 284 2.46 12.13 10.78
C SER A 284 1.60 10.87 10.86
N ARG A 285 1.17 10.53 12.09
CA ARG A 285 0.24 9.39 12.31
C ARG A 285 -1.12 9.61 11.63
N ALA A 286 -1.59 10.84 11.54
CA ALA A 286 -2.83 11.16 10.83
C ALA A 286 -2.69 10.90 9.32
N GLN A 287 -1.58 11.37 8.72
CA GLN A 287 -1.29 11.09 7.31
C GLN A 287 -1.07 9.60 7.03
N LEU A 288 -0.51 8.86 8.00
CA LEU A 288 -0.38 7.40 7.91
C LEU A 288 -1.74 6.72 7.82
N ALA A 289 -2.68 7.11 8.68
CA ALA A 289 -4.05 6.59 8.67
C ALA A 289 -4.79 6.92 7.36
N GLU A 290 -4.62 8.13 6.85
CA GLU A 290 -5.22 8.53 5.57
C GLU A 290 -4.65 7.72 4.40
N ALA A 291 -3.33 7.54 4.36
CA ALA A 291 -2.69 6.69 3.34
C ALA A 291 -3.18 5.24 3.42
N ALA A 292 -3.37 4.69 4.63
CA ALA A 292 -3.92 3.36 4.83
C ALA A 292 -5.37 3.26 4.31
N LYS A 293 -6.21 4.27 4.56
CA LYS A 293 -7.58 4.33 4.05
C LYS A 293 -7.62 4.34 2.51
N ILE A 294 -6.77 5.15 1.88
CA ILE A 294 -6.67 5.22 0.42
C ILE A 294 -6.23 3.87 -0.18
N ARG A 295 -5.22 3.22 0.43
CA ARG A 295 -4.76 1.90 -0.01
C ARG A 295 -5.82 0.83 0.17
N ASN A 296 -6.48 0.79 1.33
CA ASN A 296 -7.57 -0.15 1.59
C ASN A 296 -8.66 -0.03 0.53
N LYS A 297 -9.08 1.21 0.21
CA LYS A 297 -10.10 1.44 -0.81
C LYS A 297 -9.70 0.85 -2.17
N LYS A 298 -8.45 1.03 -2.62
CA LYS A 298 -7.95 0.42 -3.87
C LYS A 298 -7.97 -1.11 -3.82
N VAL A 299 -7.66 -1.71 -2.66
CA VAL A 299 -7.75 -3.18 -2.49
C VAL A 299 -9.19 -3.66 -2.63
N LEU A 300 -10.14 -2.98 -1.96
CA LEU A 300 -11.56 -3.33 -2.03
C LEU A 300 -12.14 -3.16 -3.43
N GLU A 301 -11.80 -2.06 -4.14
CA GLU A 301 -12.18 -1.83 -5.53
C GLU A 301 -11.71 -2.98 -6.43
N LYS A 302 -10.43 -3.35 -6.35
CA LYS A 302 -9.87 -4.46 -7.13
C LYS A 302 -10.51 -5.80 -6.81
N LEU A 303 -10.83 -6.07 -5.54
CA LEU A 303 -11.53 -7.30 -5.15
C LEU A 303 -12.95 -7.32 -5.72
N SER A 304 -13.67 -6.20 -5.68
CA SER A 304 -15.02 -6.10 -6.25
C SER A 304 -15.03 -6.29 -7.77
N GLU A 305 -14.05 -5.74 -8.48
CA GLU A 305 -13.86 -5.98 -9.93
C GLU A 305 -13.63 -7.46 -10.26
N ASN A 306 -13.09 -8.23 -9.31
CA ASN A 306 -12.87 -9.67 -9.42
C ASN A 306 -14.05 -10.53 -8.92
N GLY A 307 -15.24 -9.94 -8.72
CA GLY A 307 -16.45 -10.65 -8.38
C GLY A 307 -16.63 -10.95 -6.89
N ILE A 308 -15.98 -10.21 -6.01
CA ILE A 308 -16.17 -10.25 -4.56
C ILE A 308 -17.16 -9.16 -4.15
N THR A 309 -18.21 -9.51 -3.40
CA THR A 309 -19.16 -8.55 -2.86
C THR A 309 -18.61 -7.95 -1.56
N ILE A 310 -18.31 -6.67 -1.56
CA ILE A 310 -18.00 -5.89 -0.36
C ILE A 310 -19.26 -5.13 0.04
N VAL A 311 -19.86 -5.50 1.17
CA VAL A 311 -21.16 -4.90 1.59
C VAL A 311 -21.00 -3.45 2.00
N ASP A 312 -19.88 -3.08 2.60
CA ASP A 312 -19.60 -1.71 3.04
C ASP A 312 -18.09 -1.40 2.92
N PHE A 313 -17.75 -0.48 2.03
CA PHE A 313 -16.36 -0.08 1.76
C PHE A 313 -15.73 0.75 2.88
N ASP A 314 -16.53 1.38 3.74
CA ASP A 314 -16.03 2.25 4.80
C ASP A 314 -15.62 1.48 6.06
N THR A 315 -16.22 0.32 6.31
CA THR A 315 -16.01 -0.47 7.54
C THR A 315 -15.22 -1.76 7.31
N VAL A 316 -15.04 -2.19 6.07
CA VAL A 316 -14.22 -3.37 5.73
C VAL A 316 -12.76 -2.99 5.57
N TYR A 317 -11.86 -3.73 6.22
CA TYR A 317 -10.43 -3.52 6.12
C TYR A 317 -9.71 -4.80 5.66
N ILE A 318 -9.14 -4.75 4.45
CA ILE A 318 -8.42 -5.87 3.84
C ILE A 318 -7.01 -5.41 3.45
N GLU A 319 -5.99 -6.07 3.97
CA GLU A 319 -4.60 -5.76 3.64
C GLU A 319 -4.23 -6.29 2.24
N GLU A 320 -3.20 -5.72 1.65
CA GLU A 320 -2.67 -6.18 0.37
C GLU A 320 -2.15 -7.63 0.47
N GLY A 321 -2.28 -8.39 -0.63
CA GLY A 321 -1.83 -9.79 -0.70
C GLY A 321 -2.83 -10.81 -0.13
N VAL A 322 -4.07 -10.40 0.12
CA VAL A 322 -5.20 -11.30 0.41
C VAL A 322 -5.74 -11.85 -0.91
N GLU A 323 -5.97 -13.16 -0.95
CA GLU A 323 -6.56 -13.86 -2.08
C GLU A 323 -8.00 -14.27 -1.72
N ILE A 324 -8.99 -13.90 -2.52
CA ILE A 324 -10.40 -14.22 -2.30
C ILE A 324 -11.00 -14.75 -3.60
N GLY A 325 -11.70 -15.88 -3.51
CA GLY A 325 -12.45 -16.45 -4.63
C GLY A 325 -13.74 -15.68 -4.91
N ASN A 326 -14.17 -15.69 -6.17
CA ASN A 326 -15.38 -15.02 -6.63
C ASN A 326 -16.63 -15.50 -5.88
N GLU A 327 -17.73 -14.73 -5.97
CA GLU A 327 -19.01 -14.96 -5.27
C GLU A 327 -18.89 -14.97 -3.73
N THR A 328 -17.74 -14.58 -3.17
CA THR A 328 -17.57 -14.41 -1.73
C THR A 328 -18.09 -13.06 -1.29
N VAL A 329 -18.82 -13.04 -0.17
CA VAL A 329 -19.41 -11.83 0.42
C VAL A 329 -18.65 -11.47 1.69
N ILE A 330 -18.15 -10.24 1.75
CA ILE A 330 -17.48 -9.66 2.92
C ILE A 330 -18.40 -8.65 3.58
N HIS A 331 -18.79 -8.95 4.82
CA HIS A 331 -19.71 -8.14 5.61
C HIS A 331 -19.00 -7.01 6.39
N PRO A 332 -19.76 -6.01 6.88
CA PRO A 332 -19.19 -4.86 7.60
C PRO A 332 -18.31 -5.22 8.81
N PHE A 333 -17.38 -4.32 9.15
CA PHE A 333 -16.45 -4.44 10.28
C PHE A 333 -15.52 -5.66 10.23
N THR A 334 -15.38 -6.28 9.07
CA THR A 334 -14.47 -7.41 8.85
C THR A 334 -13.06 -6.93 8.62
N VAL A 335 -12.08 -7.56 9.30
CA VAL A 335 -10.65 -7.29 9.16
C VAL A 335 -9.95 -8.53 8.61
N ILE A 336 -9.26 -8.40 7.48
CA ILE A 336 -8.52 -9.49 6.84
C ILE A 336 -7.07 -9.08 6.65
N LYS A 337 -6.16 -9.82 7.27
CA LYS A 337 -4.73 -9.56 7.24
C LYS A 337 -4.04 -10.15 6.02
N SER A 338 -2.91 -9.57 5.65
CA SER A 338 -2.08 -10.01 4.52
C SER A 338 -1.76 -11.52 4.59
N GLY A 339 -1.76 -12.18 3.42
CA GLY A 339 -1.46 -13.62 3.28
C GLY A 339 -2.62 -14.55 3.64
N VAL A 340 -3.81 -14.03 3.94
CA VAL A 340 -5.04 -14.82 4.09
C VAL A 340 -5.53 -15.27 2.72
N LYS A 341 -5.99 -16.53 2.64
CA LYS A 341 -6.62 -17.10 1.45
C LYS A 341 -8.03 -17.53 1.76
N ILE A 342 -8.98 -17.15 0.93
CA ILE A 342 -10.41 -17.48 1.05
C ILE A 342 -10.89 -18.05 -0.27
N GLY A 343 -11.57 -19.18 -0.22
CA GLY A 343 -12.19 -19.81 -1.38
C GLY A 343 -13.38 -19.01 -1.92
N LYS A 344 -14.08 -19.59 -2.86
CA LYS A 344 -15.27 -19.02 -3.50
C LYS A 344 -16.56 -19.33 -2.72
N ASN A 345 -17.62 -18.56 -2.98
CA ASN A 345 -18.95 -18.71 -2.38
C ASN A 345 -18.94 -18.67 -0.84
N CYS A 346 -18.03 -17.92 -0.24
CA CYS A 346 -17.93 -17.78 1.21
C CYS A 346 -18.73 -16.57 1.72
N SER A 347 -19.13 -16.64 3.00
CA SER A 347 -19.73 -15.52 3.73
C SER A 347 -18.83 -15.19 4.92
N ILE A 348 -18.19 -14.01 4.93
CA ILE A 348 -17.19 -13.61 5.92
C ILE A 348 -17.66 -12.38 6.69
N GLY A 349 -17.77 -12.50 7.99
CA GLY A 349 -18.27 -11.47 8.89
C GLY A 349 -19.76 -11.56 9.21
N PRO A 350 -20.38 -10.49 9.77
CA PRO A 350 -19.73 -9.22 10.15
C PRO A 350 -18.76 -9.37 11.32
N SER A 351 -17.88 -8.38 11.52
CA SER A 351 -16.94 -8.33 12.65
C SER A 351 -16.03 -9.58 12.76
N ALA A 352 -15.71 -10.23 11.65
CA ALA A 352 -14.73 -11.31 11.60
C ALA A 352 -13.30 -10.77 11.53
N HIS A 353 -12.36 -11.49 12.16
CA HIS A 353 -10.94 -11.15 12.10
C HIS A 353 -10.14 -12.34 11.56
N LEU A 354 -9.77 -12.28 10.30
CA LEU A 354 -8.90 -13.29 9.68
C LEU A 354 -7.44 -12.81 9.73
N ARG A 355 -6.62 -13.55 10.44
CA ARG A 355 -5.22 -13.22 10.67
C ARG A 355 -4.30 -14.03 9.77
N GLN A 356 -3.06 -13.57 9.68
CA GLN A 356 -2.03 -14.20 8.87
C GLN A 356 -1.99 -15.73 9.07
N GLY A 357 -1.87 -16.46 7.94
CA GLY A 357 -1.86 -17.92 7.91
C GLY A 357 -3.23 -18.56 7.97
N ALA A 358 -4.33 -17.79 7.94
CA ALA A 358 -5.67 -18.34 7.78
C ALA A 358 -5.93 -18.74 6.33
N VAL A 359 -6.39 -19.97 6.11
CA VAL A 359 -6.80 -20.51 4.81
C VAL A 359 -8.23 -21.06 4.94
N ILE A 360 -9.16 -20.46 4.22
CA ILE A 360 -10.58 -20.82 4.24
C ILE A 360 -10.93 -21.47 2.90
N GLY A 361 -11.53 -22.65 2.94
CA GLY A 361 -12.01 -23.39 1.78
C GLY A 361 -13.21 -22.73 1.10
N ASN A 362 -13.82 -23.45 0.17
CA ASN A 362 -15.00 -22.98 -0.56
C ASN A 362 -16.29 -23.18 0.25
N ASN A 363 -17.32 -22.38 -0.03
CA ASN A 363 -18.68 -22.49 0.54
C ASN A 363 -18.67 -22.43 2.08
N CYS A 364 -17.77 -21.68 2.67
CA CYS A 364 -17.62 -21.57 4.12
C CYS A 364 -18.34 -20.34 4.67
N LYS A 365 -18.81 -20.46 5.91
CA LYS A 365 -19.32 -19.34 6.68
C LYS A 365 -18.40 -19.06 7.87
N ILE A 366 -17.74 -17.92 7.88
CA ILE A 366 -16.97 -17.37 9.00
C ILE A 366 -17.73 -16.17 9.53
N GLY A 367 -18.53 -16.38 10.56
CA GLY A 367 -19.54 -15.39 10.97
C GLY A 367 -19.04 -14.34 11.95
N ASN A 368 -19.97 -13.75 12.70
CA ASN A 368 -19.70 -12.59 13.54
C ASN A 368 -18.83 -12.92 14.76
N TYR A 369 -17.87 -12.04 15.03
CA TYR A 369 -16.91 -12.15 16.13
C TYR A 369 -16.11 -13.47 16.11
N VAL A 370 -15.84 -13.98 14.90
CA VAL A 370 -14.96 -15.14 14.72
C VAL A 370 -13.56 -14.65 14.40
N GLU A 371 -12.58 -15.15 15.16
CA GLU A 371 -11.17 -14.95 14.86
C GLU A 371 -10.55 -16.26 14.36
N VAL A 372 -9.90 -16.21 13.18
CA VAL A 372 -9.13 -17.32 12.62
C VAL A 372 -7.68 -16.90 12.45
N LYS A 373 -6.76 -17.69 13.01
CA LYS A 373 -5.33 -17.39 12.97
C LYS A 373 -4.51 -18.65 12.69
N ASN A 374 -3.62 -18.59 11.69
CA ASN A 374 -2.70 -19.69 11.36
C ASN A 374 -3.41 -21.07 11.34
N SER A 375 -4.53 -21.11 10.64
CA SER A 375 -5.45 -22.27 10.64
C SER A 375 -6.02 -22.51 9.26
N THR A 376 -6.31 -23.78 8.97
CA THR A 376 -7.00 -24.19 7.74
C THR A 376 -8.43 -24.61 8.09
N VAL A 377 -9.39 -24.12 7.32
CA VAL A 377 -10.82 -24.51 7.41
C VAL A 377 -11.20 -25.12 6.06
N GLY A 378 -11.63 -26.37 6.07
CA GLY A 378 -12.03 -27.13 4.89
C GLY A 378 -13.34 -26.63 4.28
N ASN A 379 -13.69 -27.18 3.10
CA ASN A 379 -14.86 -26.75 2.35
C ASN A 379 -16.18 -27.02 3.10
N ASN A 380 -17.23 -26.24 2.81
CA ASN A 380 -18.58 -26.38 3.36
C ASN A 380 -18.63 -26.35 4.90
N THR A 381 -17.66 -25.69 5.54
CA THR A 381 -17.52 -25.64 7.00
C THR A 381 -18.06 -24.33 7.54
N ASN A 382 -18.79 -24.41 8.64
CA ASN A 382 -19.41 -23.26 9.30
C ASN A 382 -18.75 -22.98 10.66
N VAL A 383 -18.24 -21.79 10.84
CA VAL A 383 -17.80 -21.19 12.11
C VAL A 383 -18.59 -19.90 12.29
N ALA A 384 -19.83 -20.02 12.76
CA ALA A 384 -20.81 -18.95 12.56
C ALA A 384 -20.77 -17.84 13.60
N HIS A 385 -20.28 -18.08 14.82
CA HIS A 385 -20.42 -17.13 15.93
C HIS A 385 -19.33 -17.23 17.00
N LEU A 386 -18.80 -16.10 17.46
CA LEU A 386 -18.10 -15.92 18.73
C LEU A 386 -16.97 -16.96 19.01
N SER A 387 -16.22 -17.36 18.00
CA SER A 387 -15.26 -18.46 18.12
C SER A 387 -13.82 -17.99 17.89
N TYR A 388 -12.87 -18.62 18.60
CA TYR A 388 -11.45 -18.47 18.33
C TYR A 388 -10.86 -19.77 17.76
N ILE A 389 -10.38 -19.71 16.53
CA ILE A 389 -9.75 -20.81 15.80
C ILE A 389 -8.28 -20.45 15.56
N GLY A 390 -7.40 -20.98 16.42
CA GLY A 390 -5.96 -20.71 16.37
C GLY A 390 -5.13 -21.97 16.24
N ASP A 391 -4.13 -21.96 15.34
CA ASP A 391 -3.20 -23.05 15.09
C ASP A 391 -3.91 -24.39 14.88
N SER A 392 -4.96 -24.39 14.01
CA SER A 392 -5.90 -25.53 13.86
C SER A 392 -6.01 -26.00 12.43
N GLU A 393 -6.30 -27.29 12.25
CA GLU A 393 -6.74 -27.91 11.01
C GLU A 393 -8.16 -28.40 11.17
N ILE A 394 -9.11 -27.74 10.50
CA ILE A 394 -10.51 -28.10 10.49
C ILE A 394 -10.86 -28.70 9.13
N GLY A 395 -11.46 -29.88 9.11
CA GLY A 395 -11.89 -30.60 7.93
C GLY A 395 -13.06 -29.92 7.20
N SER A 396 -13.57 -30.62 6.21
CA SER A 396 -14.73 -30.21 5.41
C SER A 396 -16.05 -30.67 6.06
N ASN A 397 -17.14 -29.95 5.75
CA ASN A 397 -18.49 -30.25 6.26
C ASN A 397 -18.58 -30.24 7.80
N VAL A 398 -17.74 -29.44 8.46
CA VAL A 398 -17.72 -29.31 9.91
C VAL A 398 -18.65 -28.19 10.35
N ASN A 399 -19.35 -28.40 11.45
CA ASN A 399 -20.09 -27.33 12.12
C ASN A 399 -19.47 -27.01 13.47
N ILE A 400 -18.99 -25.77 13.63
CA ILE A 400 -18.44 -25.26 14.89
C ILE A 400 -19.50 -24.43 15.60
N GLY A 401 -19.91 -24.90 16.76
CA GLY A 401 -20.90 -24.23 17.63
C GLY A 401 -20.37 -22.89 18.19
N ALA A 402 -21.29 -21.98 18.47
CA ALA A 402 -20.98 -20.68 19.04
C ALA A 402 -20.13 -20.76 20.32
N GLY A 403 -19.16 -19.87 20.48
CA GLY A 403 -18.31 -19.83 21.68
C GLY A 403 -17.22 -20.91 21.73
N THR A 404 -16.96 -21.60 20.61
CA THR A 404 -15.89 -22.61 20.55
C THR A 404 -14.50 -21.94 20.57
N ILE A 405 -13.60 -22.51 21.37
CA ILE A 405 -12.24 -22.03 21.53
C ILE A 405 -11.24 -23.18 21.34
N THR A 406 -10.26 -22.97 20.46
CA THR A 406 -9.07 -23.82 20.41
C THR A 406 -8.00 -23.22 21.33
N ALA A 407 -7.84 -23.79 22.54
CA ALA A 407 -6.83 -23.35 23.51
C ALA A 407 -5.45 -23.87 23.07
N ASN A 408 -4.82 -23.13 22.18
CA ASN A 408 -3.61 -23.53 21.44
C ASN A 408 -2.28 -23.20 22.15
N TYR A 409 -2.28 -22.44 23.24
CA TYR A 409 -1.06 -22.00 23.94
C TYR A 409 -1.01 -22.57 25.36
N ASP A 410 0.07 -23.26 25.68
CA ASP A 410 0.29 -23.92 26.99
C ASP A 410 1.14 -23.10 27.97
N GLY A 411 1.41 -21.85 27.66
CA GLY A 411 2.30 -20.98 28.44
C GLY A 411 3.74 -20.93 27.91
N VAL A 412 4.16 -21.90 27.08
CA VAL A 412 5.52 -22.02 26.54
C VAL A 412 5.48 -22.05 25.01
N LYS A 413 4.67 -22.91 24.42
CA LYS A 413 4.58 -23.13 22.98
C LYS A 413 3.13 -23.20 22.50
N LYS A 414 2.96 -23.13 21.20
CA LYS A 414 1.66 -23.35 20.55
C LYS A 414 1.54 -24.79 20.10
N ASN A 415 0.37 -25.35 20.37
CA ASN A 415 0.02 -26.71 20.02
C ASN A 415 -1.17 -26.72 19.05
N LYS A 416 -1.34 -27.78 18.29
CA LYS A 416 -2.31 -27.91 17.21
C LYS A 416 -3.59 -28.61 17.65
N THR A 417 -4.73 -28.09 17.19
CA THR A 417 -6.02 -28.78 17.22
C THR A 417 -6.35 -29.32 15.83
N VAL A 418 -6.75 -30.56 15.73
CA VAL A 418 -7.20 -31.17 14.47
C VAL A 418 -8.65 -31.62 14.62
N ILE A 419 -9.53 -31.19 13.70
CA ILE A 419 -10.94 -31.58 13.68
C ILE A 419 -11.23 -32.23 12.33
N GLY A 420 -11.68 -33.51 12.35
CA GLY A 420 -11.94 -34.31 11.18
C GLY A 420 -13.19 -33.86 10.41
N ASP A 421 -13.30 -34.33 9.17
CA ASP A 421 -14.46 -34.05 8.30
C ASP A 421 -15.78 -34.46 8.95
N GLY A 422 -16.83 -33.68 8.70
CA GLY A 422 -18.18 -34.00 9.17
C GLY A 422 -18.40 -33.86 10.68
N ALA A 423 -17.40 -33.41 11.45
CA ALA A 423 -17.56 -33.29 12.89
C ALA A 423 -18.57 -32.18 13.26
N TYR A 424 -19.35 -32.41 14.30
CA TYR A 424 -20.29 -31.46 14.89
C TYR A 424 -19.82 -31.05 16.28
N VAL A 425 -19.48 -29.75 16.45
CA VAL A 425 -19.03 -29.21 17.73
C VAL A 425 -20.15 -28.42 18.39
N GLY A 426 -20.58 -28.86 19.56
CA GLY A 426 -21.57 -28.15 20.37
C GLY A 426 -21.06 -26.80 20.88
N SER A 427 -21.97 -25.87 21.13
CA SER A 427 -21.65 -24.52 21.60
C SER A 427 -20.87 -24.52 22.92
N ASN A 428 -20.03 -23.48 23.12
CA ASN A 428 -19.18 -23.30 24.30
C ASN A 428 -18.23 -24.48 24.57
N SER A 429 -17.74 -25.14 23.52
CA SER A 429 -16.73 -26.19 23.63
C SER A 429 -15.33 -25.60 23.63
N VAL A 430 -14.43 -26.15 24.46
CA VAL A 430 -13.03 -25.78 24.54
C VAL A 430 -12.16 -26.98 24.20
N PHE A 431 -11.26 -26.84 23.24
CA PHE A 431 -10.28 -27.85 22.86
C PHE A 431 -8.92 -27.47 23.44
N VAL A 432 -8.41 -28.24 24.38
CA VAL A 432 -7.07 -28.03 24.97
C VAL A 432 -6.05 -28.75 24.08
N ALA A 433 -5.35 -27.99 23.28
CA ALA A 433 -4.37 -28.55 22.35
C ALA A 433 -3.08 -29.03 23.07
N PRO A 434 -2.42 -30.10 22.56
CA PRO A 434 -2.71 -30.80 21.32
C PRO A 434 -3.88 -31.80 21.45
N VAL A 435 -4.85 -31.75 20.54
CA VAL A 435 -5.99 -32.64 20.56
C VAL A 435 -6.49 -32.92 19.13
N LYS A 436 -6.96 -34.16 18.89
CA LYS A 436 -7.54 -34.59 17.62
C LYS A 436 -8.97 -35.05 17.85
N ILE A 437 -9.90 -34.47 17.08
CA ILE A 437 -11.31 -34.85 16.99
C ILE A 437 -11.52 -35.65 15.70
N GLY A 438 -12.02 -36.84 15.82
CA GLY A 438 -12.21 -37.75 14.69
C GLY A 438 -13.31 -37.30 13.74
N LYS A 439 -13.40 -37.97 12.59
CA LYS A 439 -14.41 -37.68 11.57
C LYS A 439 -15.81 -38.02 12.10
N ASN A 440 -16.83 -37.28 11.64
CA ASN A 440 -18.23 -37.45 12.00
C ASN A 440 -18.49 -37.45 13.51
N SER A 441 -17.54 -37.01 14.34
CA SER A 441 -17.69 -37.01 15.79
C SER A 441 -18.60 -35.87 16.23
N VAL A 442 -19.28 -36.07 17.33
CA VAL A 442 -20.13 -35.07 17.99
C VAL A 442 -19.53 -34.69 19.33
N ILE A 443 -19.35 -33.39 19.53
CA ILE A 443 -18.92 -32.86 20.83
C ILE A 443 -20.12 -32.21 21.52
N GLY A 444 -20.43 -32.69 22.71
CA GLY A 444 -21.54 -32.14 23.51
C GLY A 444 -21.28 -30.70 23.94
N ALA A 445 -22.27 -29.81 23.82
CA ALA A 445 -22.15 -28.41 24.19
C ALA A 445 -21.62 -28.23 25.63
N GLY A 446 -20.76 -27.20 25.83
CA GLY A 446 -20.15 -26.92 27.14
C GLY A 446 -19.03 -27.88 27.56
N SER A 447 -18.50 -28.68 26.65
CA SER A 447 -17.43 -29.63 26.94
C SER A 447 -16.04 -29.00 26.87
N VAL A 448 -15.14 -29.42 27.79
CA VAL A 448 -13.70 -29.14 27.75
C VAL A 448 -12.99 -30.44 27.35
N ILE A 449 -12.52 -30.51 26.11
CA ILE A 449 -11.94 -31.73 25.54
C ILE A 449 -10.40 -31.62 25.67
N THR A 450 -9.82 -32.59 26.40
CA THR A 450 -8.38 -32.71 26.67
C THR A 450 -7.74 -33.91 26.01
N ASP A 451 -8.53 -34.89 25.61
CA ASP A 451 -8.11 -36.14 25.00
C ASP A 451 -8.65 -36.31 23.60
N ASN A 452 -7.95 -37.10 22.78
CA ASN A 452 -8.38 -37.37 21.43
C ASN A 452 -9.74 -38.08 21.39
N VAL A 453 -10.60 -37.68 20.48
CA VAL A 453 -11.91 -38.27 20.25
C VAL A 453 -11.85 -39.15 18.96
N PRO A 454 -12.18 -40.45 19.02
CA PRO A 454 -12.19 -41.30 17.84
C PRO A 454 -13.24 -40.87 16.81
N ASP A 455 -13.14 -41.40 15.59
CA ASP A 455 -14.13 -41.18 14.54
C ASP A 455 -15.52 -41.70 15.01
N ASP A 456 -16.61 -41.15 14.48
CA ASP A 456 -17.99 -41.55 14.70
C ASP A 456 -18.40 -41.62 16.20
N SER A 457 -17.80 -40.82 17.06
CA SER A 457 -17.96 -40.85 18.50
C SER A 457 -18.66 -39.61 19.06
N LEU A 458 -19.36 -39.79 20.18
CA LEU A 458 -19.87 -38.68 21.00
C LEU A 458 -18.98 -38.48 22.19
N ALA A 459 -18.40 -37.28 22.34
CA ALA A 459 -17.64 -36.89 23.53
C ALA A 459 -18.35 -35.78 24.33
N ILE A 460 -18.52 -36.02 25.63
CA ILE A 460 -19.13 -35.07 26.57
C ILE A 460 -18.21 -34.94 27.78
N ALA A 461 -17.67 -33.75 27.99
CA ALA A 461 -16.77 -33.43 29.10
C ALA A 461 -17.29 -32.22 29.89
N ARG A 462 -18.39 -32.46 30.61
CA ARG A 462 -19.05 -31.47 31.48
C ARG A 462 -19.76 -32.18 32.64
N PRO A 463 -19.95 -31.51 33.82
CA PRO A 463 -20.70 -32.07 34.93
C PRO A 463 -22.15 -32.33 34.57
N ARG A 464 -22.78 -33.32 35.21
CA ARG A 464 -24.23 -33.54 35.12
C ARG A 464 -24.97 -32.37 35.75
N GLN A 465 -26.11 -31.98 35.15
CA GLN A 465 -26.97 -30.96 35.71
C GLN A 465 -27.52 -31.37 37.08
N GLU A 466 -27.36 -30.51 38.08
CA GLU A 466 -28.04 -30.63 39.37
C GLU A 466 -29.12 -29.55 39.48
N THR A 467 -30.36 -29.95 39.78
CA THR A 467 -31.49 -29.01 39.90
C THR A 467 -32.00 -29.01 41.37
N LYS A 468 -31.89 -27.85 42.02
CA LYS A 468 -32.37 -27.64 43.40
C LYS A 468 -33.73 -26.96 43.38
N THR A 469 -34.83 -27.75 43.41
CA THR A 469 -36.21 -27.23 43.42
C THR A 469 -36.51 -26.39 44.63
N GLY A 470 -37.20 -25.26 44.43
CA GLY A 470 -37.57 -24.36 45.54
C GLY A 470 -36.44 -23.53 46.11
N TRP A 471 -35.20 -23.62 45.56
CA TRP A 471 -34.02 -22.92 46.10
C TRP A 471 -34.20 -21.39 46.18
N VAL A 472 -34.80 -20.75 45.19
CA VAL A 472 -35.04 -19.29 45.14
C VAL A 472 -36.06 -18.88 46.20
N LYS A 473 -37.14 -19.69 46.37
CA LYS A 473 -38.16 -19.41 47.40
C LYS A 473 -37.59 -19.47 48.80
N LYS A 474 -36.69 -20.44 49.09
CA LYS A 474 -36.02 -20.59 50.37
C LYS A 474 -35.09 -19.42 50.67
N ARG A 475 -34.43 -18.87 49.65
CA ARG A 475 -33.48 -17.75 49.81
C ARG A 475 -34.18 -16.41 50.01
N ARG A 476 -35.36 -16.19 49.42
CA ARG A 476 -36.15 -14.98 49.58
C ARG A 476 -36.88 -14.88 50.93
N LYS A 477 -36.95 -15.97 51.65
CA LYS A 477 -37.55 -15.98 53.01
C LYS A 477 -36.55 -15.76 54.14
N LYS A 478 -35.25 -15.54 53.85
CA LYS A 478 -34.22 -15.00 54.71
C LYS A 478 -33.98 -13.52 54.38
#